data_5c2a726b3e65dbe891bdc75fea22e553
#
_entry.id   5c2a726b3e65dbe891bdc75fea22e553
#
_cell.length_a   1.000
_cell.length_b   1.000
_cell.length_c   1.000
_cell.angle_alpha   90.00
_cell.angle_beta   90.00
_cell.angle_gamma   90.00
#
_symmetry.space_group_name_H-M   'P 1'
#
loop_
_entity.id
_entity.type
_entity.pdbx_description
1 polymer ?
#
loop_
_entity_poly.entity_id
_entity_poly.type
_entity_poly.pdbx_seq_one_letter_code
_entity_poly.pdbx_strand_id
1 'polypeptide(L)'
;MGLLAIALYDAGVVLASGHSLLAESPGYAIVEDGSLVVGEPARRHSKINPRLVHNRFWDCLSNETLARPVSQATVVADLAAAHLAHLWDRRPVDAEGAIFVVPGTYTEQQLGLLLGIAEKHRVPVRGLVDAALACCHQPCTDNALLHLDLHLHRLVLTVLEQGTRLHRTAATSTEAVGLISLYETWIKLVGGQFVRESRFDPLHRGETEQEMHDRLPIWLESLRQQSGTRVEMRASDGRVHAIELARDAVVAAAGEAYERIARLVTDSRPRRPVSLLLSHRLCALPGCMQRLGGLADLQIVPLAPGAAALGALRHAAHLTSGPPNTLTLSLPWRAKPALRPPPGPPPQRVNET
;
A
#
# COMPACT_ATOMS: atom_id res chain seq x y z
N MET A 1 10.83 -24.71 -10.28
CA MET A 1 11.42 -23.52 -10.94
C MET A 1 10.63 -22.32 -10.54
N GLY A 2 11.25 -21.46 -9.73
CA GLY A 2 10.51 -20.46 -8.96
C GLY A 2 10.63 -19.05 -9.51
N LEU A 3 9.65 -18.60 -10.32
CA LEU A 3 9.47 -17.18 -10.59
C LEU A 3 8.90 -16.48 -9.34
N LEU A 4 9.50 -15.35 -8.97
CA LEU A 4 9.07 -14.53 -7.85
C LEU A 4 8.37 -13.25 -8.33
N ALA A 5 7.65 -12.60 -7.44
CA ALA A 5 7.19 -11.23 -7.63
C ALA A 5 7.64 -10.36 -6.46
N ILE A 6 8.11 -9.16 -6.76
CA ILE A 6 8.48 -8.14 -5.77
C ILE A 6 7.59 -6.92 -6.01
N ALA A 7 6.65 -6.69 -5.09
CA ALA A 7 5.78 -5.52 -5.15
C ALA A 7 6.36 -4.39 -4.30
N LEU A 8 6.67 -3.27 -4.96
CA LEU A 8 7.37 -2.13 -4.37
C LEU A 8 6.37 -1.14 -3.79
N TYR A 9 5.92 -1.42 -2.58
CA TYR A 9 5.17 -0.48 -1.76
C TYR A 9 6.06 -0.03 -0.60
N ASP A 10 6.27 1.26 -0.43
CA ASP A 10 7.08 1.79 0.67
C ASP A 10 6.51 1.43 2.06
N ALA A 11 5.19 1.26 2.17
CA ALA A 11 4.52 0.79 3.38
C ALA A 11 4.82 -0.69 3.72
N GLY A 12 5.27 -1.48 2.74
CA GLY A 12 5.65 -2.88 2.91
C GLY A 12 5.98 -3.51 1.56
N VAL A 13 7.27 -3.61 1.23
CA VAL A 13 7.74 -4.32 0.03
C VAL A 13 7.48 -5.80 0.20
N VAL A 14 6.74 -6.38 -0.74
CA VAL A 14 6.27 -7.77 -0.66
C VAL A 14 7.05 -8.65 -1.61
N LEU A 15 7.60 -9.76 -1.10
CA LEU A 15 8.15 -10.86 -1.89
C LEU A 15 7.14 -12.01 -1.90
N ALA A 16 6.78 -12.51 -3.09
CA ALA A 16 5.84 -13.62 -3.26
C ALA A 16 6.37 -14.69 -4.22
N SER A 17 5.92 -15.93 -4.02
CA SER A 17 6.20 -17.08 -4.88
C SER A 17 4.97 -17.96 -5.00
N GLY A 18 4.64 -18.40 -6.21
CA GLY A 18 3.48 -19.25 -6.46
C GLY A 18 2.19 -18.57 -6.01
N HIS A 19 1.60 -19.07 -4.93
CA HIS A 19 0.37 -18.54 -4.33
C HIS A 19 0.57 -17.96 -2.92
N SER A 20 1.82 -17.80 -2.47
CA SER A 20 2.15 -17.44 -1.09
C SER A 20 3.01 -16.19 -1.02
N LEU A 21 2.79 -15.42 0.04
CA LEU A 21 3.69 -14.35 0.43
C LEU A 21 4.85 -14.95 1.22
N LEU A 22 6.08 -14.65 0.81
CA LEU A 22 7.29 -15.14 1.46
C LEU A 22 7.80 -14.15 2.51
N ALA A 23 7.72 -12.87 2.20
CA ALA A 23 8.16 -11.80 3.10
C ALA A 23 7.41 -10.50 2.78
N GLU A 24 7.22 -9.69 3.82
CA GLU A 24 6.86 -8.28 3.72
C GLU A 24 7.84 -7.49 4.57
N SER A 25 8.33 -6.36 4.07
CA SER A 25 9.29 -5.53 4.77
C SER A 25 8.98 -4.06 4.54
N PRO A 26 8.78 -3.25 5.61
CA PRO A 26 8.49 -1.84 5.47
C PRO A 26 9.70 -1.07 4.95
N GLY A 27 9.46 -0.03 4.16
CA GLY A 27 10.47 0.82 3.54
C GLY A 27 11.13 1.76 4.53
N TYR A 28 11.76 1.21 5.56
CA TYR A 28 12.53 1.95 6.57
C TYR A 28 14.00 1.56 6.52
N ALA A 29 14.85 2.56 6.74
CA ALA A 29 16.30 2.38 6.93
C ALA A 29 16.77 3.27 8.06
N ILE A 30 17.72 2.80 8.85
CA ILE A 30 18.46 3.58 9.85
C ILE A 30 19.93 3.48 9.53
N VAL A 31 20.59 4.62 9.58
CA VAL A 31 22.04 4.75 9.45
C VAL A 31 22.60 5.14 10.81
N GLU A 32 23.21 4.19 11.52
CA GLU A 32 23.71 4.38 12.89
C GLU A 32 25.08 3.73 13.04
N ASP A 33 26.03 4.44 13.65
CA ASP A 33 27.39 3.94 13.97
C ASP A 33 28.13 3.30 12.78
N GLY A 34 27.93 3.87 11.58
CA GLY A 34 28.53 3.35 10.35
C GLY A 34 27.86 2.09 9.80
N SER A 35 26.80 1.59 10.41
CA SER A 35 25.98 0.47 9.96
C SER A 35 24.68 0.92 9.33
N LEU A 36 24.16 0.11 8.39
CA LEU A 36 22.87 0.31 7.74
C LEU A 36 21.94 -0.84 8.11
N VAL A 37 20.83 -0.49 8.75
CA VAL A 37 19.75 -1.42 9.12
C VAL A 37 18.52 -1.08 8.29
N VAL A 38 17.84 -2.08 7.71
CA VAL A 38 16.67 -1.88 6.83
C VAL A 38 15.46 -2.70 7.28
N GLY A 39 14.29 -2.28 6.84
CA GLY A 39 13.04 -3.02 7.05
C GLY A 39 12.48 -2.89 8.46
N GLU A 40 11.92 -3.97 8.98
CA GLU A 40 11.24 -4.01 10.28
C GLU A 40 12.14 -3.63 11.47
N PRO A 41 13.40 -4.06 11.56
CA PRO A 41 14.29 -3.59 12.62
C PRO A 41 14.47 -2.07 12.62
N ALA A 42 14.61 -1.44 11.43
CA ALA A 42 14.69 0.01 11.31
C ALA A 42 13.38 0.70 11.71
N ARG A 43 12.22 0.16 11.32
CA ARG A 43 10.91 0.69 11.71
C ARG A 43 10.74 0.72 13.23
N ARG A 44 11.16 -0.34 13.94
CA ARG A 44 11.06 -0.45 15.40
C ARG A 44 11.95 0.52 16.18
N HIS A 45 12.87 1.21 15.52
CA HIS A 45 13.73 2.24 16.12
C HIS A 45 13.37 3.65 15.63
N SER A 46 12.33 3.77 14.79
CA SER A 46 12.01 5.02 14.08
C SER A 46 11.62 6.18 15.00
N LYS A 47 11.06 5.91 16.17
CA LYS A 47 10.68 6.91 17.16
C LYS A 47 11.73 7.10 18.27
N ILE A 48 12.61 6.11 18.44
CA ILE A 48 13.74 6.20 19.37
C ILE A 48 14.81 7.12 18.78
N ASN A 49 15.17 6.95 17.52
CA ASN A 49 16.20 7.71 16.81
C ASN A 49 15.66 8.38 15.54
N PRO A 50 14.65 9.29 15.61
CA PRO A 50 13.94 9.78 14.43
C PRO A 50 14.81 10.54 13.43
N ARG A 51 15.96 11.11 13.87
CA ARG A 51 16.89 11.85 13.01
C ARG A 51 17.77 10.95 12.14
N LEU A 52 17.82 9.65 12.43
CA LEU A 52 18.63 8.66 11.71
C LEU A 52 17.79 7.86 10.73
N VAL A 53 16.46 8.04 10.74
CA VAL A 53 15.50 7.26 9.96
C VAL A 53 15.34 7.83 8.56
N HIS A 54 15.38 6.93 7.58
CA HIS A 54 15.01 7.18 6.19
C HIS A 54 13.87 6.25 5.82
N ASN A 55 12.75 6.79 5.34
CA ASN A 55 11.56 6.01 4.96
C ASN A 55 10.87 6.54 3.69
N ARG A 56 11.56 7.40 2.92
CA ARG A 56 11.09 7.91 1.62
C ARG A 56 11.90 7.38 0.43
N PHE A 57 12.86 6.50 0.64
CA PHE A 57 13.79 6.10 -0.40
C PHE A 57 13.14 5.30 -1.54
N TRP A 58 12.04 4.58 -1.29
CA TRP A 58 11.24 3.98 -2.36
C TRP A 58 10.35 5.00 -3.06
N ASP A 59 9.81 5.94 -2.31
CA ASP A 59 8.94 7.01 -2.80
C ASP A 59 9.71 8.03 -3.67
N CYS A 60 10.89 8.45 -3.18
CA CYS A 60 11.77 9.42 -3.80
C CYS A 60 13.05 8.77 -4.34
N LEU A 61 12.95 7.59 -4.97
CA LEU A 61 14.11 6.86 -5.48
C LEU A 61 14.94 7.74 -6.41
N SER A 62 16.16 8.07 -6.00
CA SER A 62 17.06 9.02 -6.68
C SER A 62 18.53 8.78 -6.34
N ASN A 63 19.42 9.45 -7.05
CA ASN A 63 20.85 9.53 -6.75
C ASN A 63 21.21 10.74 -5.87
N GLU A 64 20.25 11.36 -5.21
CA GLU A 64 20.52 12.43 -4.26
C GLU A 64 21.37 11.94 -3.09
N THR A 65 22.35 12.74 -2.70
CA THR A 65 23.25 12.43 -1.57
C THR A 65 22.48 12.47 -0.26
N LEU A 66 22.70 11.47 0.58
CA LEU A 66 22.14 11.47 1.93
C LEU A 66 22.73 12.58 2.78
N ALA A 67 21.92 13.19 3.64
CA ALA A 67 22.39 14.23 4.56
C ALA A 67 23.49 13.71 5.53
N ARG A 68 23.51 12.43 5.79
CA ARG A 68 24.50 11.73 6.63
C ARG A 68 24.92 10.43 5.92
N PRO A 69 25.85 10.51 4.95
CA PRO A 69 26.33 9.35 4.22
C PRO A 69 27.18 8.45 5.12
N VAL A 70 27.11 7.14 4.87
CA VAL A 70 27.99 6.13 5.46
C VAL A 70 28.65 5.31 4.35
N SER A 71 29.66 4.53 4.68
CA SER A 71 30.38 3.71 3.68
C SER A 71 29.48 2.78 2.85
N GLN A 72 28.37 2.36 3.41
CA GLN A 72 27.40 1.43 2.78
C GLN A 72 26.28 2.15 2.02
N ALA A 73 26.02 3.43 2.30
CA ALA A 73 24.99 4.22 1.67
C ALA A 73 25.40 5.70 1.58
N THR A 74 25.60 6.18 0.39
CA THR A 74 25.95 7.57 0.10
C THR A 74 24.81 8.34 -0.55
N VAL A 75 23.93 7.64 -1.26
CA VAL A 75 22.78 8.21 -1.97
C VAL A 75 21.49 7.47 -1.59
N VAL A 76 20.36 8.08 -1.88
CA VAL A 76 19.02 7.49 -1.62
C VAL A 76 18.86 6.10 -2.24
N ALA A 77 19.36 5.91 -3.46
CA ALA A 77 19.32 4.62 -4.16
C ALA A 77 20.08 3.49 -3.42
N ASP A 78 21.10 3.80 -2.63
CA ASP A 78 21.83 2.78 -1.86
C ASP A 78 20.95 2.20 -0.73
N LEU A 79 20.05 2.99 -0.14
CA LEU A 79 19.09 2.49 0.85
C LEU A 79 18.09 1.51 0.21
N ALA A 80 17.60 1.84 -0.98
CA ALA A 80 16.71 0.96 -1.75
C ALA A 80 17.44 -0.33 -2.15
N ALA A 81 18.71 -0.23 -2.55
CA ALA A 81 19.56 -1.33 -2.90
C ALA A 81 19.78 -2.30 -1.72
N ALA A 82 20.11 -1.77 -0.55
CA ALA A 82 20.26 -2.56 0.67
C ALA A 82 18.95 -3.25 1.08
N HIS A 83 17.81 -2.54 0.97
CA HIS A 83 16.51 -3.12 1.30
C HIS A 83 16.10 -4.20 0.29
N LEU A 84 16.34 -4.00 -1.01
CA LEU A 84 16.09 -5.02 -2.02
C LEU A 84 16.96 -6.26 -1.80
N ALA A 85 18.27 -6.08 -1.51
CA ALA A 85 19.19 -7.18 -1.19
C ALA A 85 18.69 -7.97 0.03
N HIS A 86 18.31 -7.29 1.11
CA HIS A 86 17.77 -7.93 2.31
C HIS A 86 16.50 -8.77 2.03
N LEU A 87 15.63 -8.33 1.14
CA LEU A 87 14.46 -9.11 0.72
C LEU A 87 14.85 -10.27 -0.19
N TRP A 88 15.75 -10.02 -1.14
CA TRP A 88 16.22 -11.02 -2.09
C TRP A 88 16.94 -12.18 -1.41
N ASP A 89 17.62 -11.94 -0.31
CA ASP A 89 18.30 -12.98 0.49
C ASP A 89 17.32 -13.97 1.14
N ARG A 90 16.04 -13.61 1.22
CA ARG A 90 14.96 -14.50 1.71
C ARG A 90 14.32 -15.36 0.63
N ARG A 91 14.81 -15.27 -0.62
CA ARG A 91 14.29 -16.06 -1.73
C ARG A 91 14.57 -17.54 -1.56
N PRO A 92 13.72 -18.43 -2.11
CA PRO A 92 14.06 -19.84 -2.29
C PRO A 92 15.31 -20.02 -3.16
N VAL A 93 16.07 -21.09 -2.92
CA VAL A 93 17.33 -21.38 -3.63
C VAL A 93 17.13 -21.59 -5.12
N ASP A 94 15.97 -22.12 -5.52
CA ASP A 94 15.57 -22.38 -6.91
C ASP A 94 14.92 -21.18 -7.62
N ALA A 95 15.00 -19.98 -7.04
CA ALA A 95 14.47 -18.76 -7.65
C ALA A 95 15.23 -18.36 -8.91
N GLU A 96 14.53 -18.28 -10.04
CA GLU A 96 15.10 -17.97 -11.37
C GLU A 96 15.07 -16.48 -11.72
N GLY A 97 14.36 -15.68 -10.95
CA GLY A 97 14.22 -14.24 -11.13
C GLY A 97 12.92 -13.70 -10.61
N ALA A 98 12.70 -12.41 -10.79
CA ALA A 98 11.54 -11.71 -10.25
C ALA A 98 10.84 -10.84 -11.30
N ILE A 99 9.50 -10.76 -11.19
CA ILE A 99 8.68 -9.71 -11.78
C ILE A 99 8.59 -8.59 -10.76
N PHE A 100 8.97 -7.38 -11.15
CA PHE A 100 8.77 -6.21 -10.31
C PHE A 100 7.41 -5.59 -10.56
N VAL A 101 6.68 -5.36 -9.48
CA VAL A 101 5.40 -4.66 -9.47
C VAL A 101 5.64 -3.26 -8.92
N VAL A 102 5.42 -2.24 -9.73
CA VAL A 102 5.78 -0.87 -9.40
C VAL A 102 4.55 0.03 -9.27
N PRO A 103 4.59 1.05 -8.38
CA PRO A 103 3.53 2.05 -8.31
C PRO A 103 3.34 2.78 -9.64
N GLY A 104 2.10 3.10 -9.98
CA GLY A 104 1.75 3.82 -11.21
C GLY A 104 2.39 5.22 -11.35
N THR A 105 2.96 5.74 -10.28
CA THR A 105 3.62 7.05 -10.20
C THR A 105 5.13 7.01 -10.45
N TYR A 106 5.73 5.83 -10.63
CA TYR A 106 7.17 5.74 -10.92
C TYR A 106 7.49 6.37 -12.27
N THR A 107 8.50 7.25 -12.27
CA THR A 107 9.04 7.89 -13.46
C THR A 107 10.00 6.94 -14.20
N GLU A 108 10.30 7.23 -15.46
CA GLU A 108 11.31 6.48 -16.23
C GLU A 108 12.68 6.47 -15.55
N GLN A 109 13.06 7.59 -14.92
CA GLN A 109 14.30 7.68 -14.15
C GLN A 109 14.31 6.73 -12.95
N GLN A 110 13.21 6.67 -12.20
CA GLN A 110 13.09 5.74 -11.05
C GLN A 110 13.09 4.28 -11.51
N LEU A 111 12.45 3.97 -12.65
CA LEU A 111 12.50 2.64 -13.24
C LEU A 111 13.92 2.26 -13.68
N GLY A 112 14.65 3.19 -14.31
CA GLY A 112 16.06 2.98 -14.66
C GLY A 112 16.95 2.71 -13.44
N LEU A 113 16.77 3.47 -12.35
CA LEU A 113 17.49 3.25 -11.09
C LEU A 113 17.14 1.90 -10.47
N LEU A 114 15.87 1.51 -10.47
CA LEU A 114 15.42 0.20 -9.97
C LEU A 114 16.09 -0.95 -10.73
N LEU A 115 16.14 -0.86 -12.05
CA LEU A 115 16.80 -1.88 -12.90
C LEU A 115 18.30 -1.95 -12.62
N GLY A 116 18.98 -0.80 -12.49
CA GLY A 116 20.40 -0.76 -12.12
C GLY A 116 20.67 -1.33 -10.72
N ILE A 117 19.79 -1.08 -9.74
CA ILE A 117 19.86 -1.70 -8.40
C ILE A 117 19.69 -3.22 -8.52
N ALA A 118 18.71 -3.69 -9.28
CA ALA A 118 18.47 -5.12 -9.47
C ALA A 118 19.68 -5.82 -10.12
N GLU A 119 20.29 -5.21 -11.13
CA GLU A 119 21.50 -5.70 -11.78
C GLU A 119 22.69 -5.77 -10.82
N LYS A 120 22.96 -4.69 -10.07
CA LYS A 120 24.02 -4.62 -9.04
C LYS A 120 23.92 -5.76 -8.02
N HIS A 121 22.69 -6.11 -7.62
CA HIS A 121 22.42 -7.16 -6.64
C HIS A 121 22.10 -8.52 -7.27
N ARG A 122 22.35 -8.68 -8.58
CA ARG A 122 22.13 -9.92 -9.32
C ARG A 122 20.71 -10.49 -9.14
N VAL A 123 19.71 -9.61 -9.11
CA VAL A 123 18.31 -9.98 -9.16
C VAL A 123 17.89 -10.07 -10.62
N PRO A 124 17.66 -11.27 -11.19
CA PRO A 124 17.29 -11.39 -12.60
C PRO A 124 15.88 -10.84 -12.79
N VAL A 125 15.76 -9.69 -13.45
CA VAL A 125 14.46 -9.09 -13.77
C VAL A 125 13.83 -9.89 -14.90
N ARG A 126 12.60 -10.36 -14.72
CA ARG A 126 11.82 -11.14 -15.70
C ARG A 126 10.66 -10.35 -16.31
N GLY A 127 10.33 -9.21 -15.73
CA GLY A 127 9.31 -8.29 -16.21
C GLY A 127 9.03 -7.17 -15.21
N LEU A 128 8.40 -6.12 -15.72
CA LEU A 128 7.92 -4.98 -14.95
C LEU A 128 6.43 -4.80 -15.22
N VAL A 129 5.63 -4.58 -14.20
CA VAL A 129 4.20 -4.36 -14.34
C VAL A 129 3.69 -3.27 -13.37
N ASP A 130 2.72 -2.50 -13.84
CA ASP A 130 1.99 -1.55 -13.00
C ASP A 130 1.19 -2.29 -11.91
N ALA A 131 1.23 -1.79 -10.69
CA ALA A 131 0.61 -2.40 -9.52
C ALA A 131 -0.91 -2.55 -9.66
N ALA A 132 -1.58 -1.56 -10.24
CA ALA A 132 -3.02 -1.59 -10.44
C ALA A 132 -3.43 -2.68 -11.46
N LEU A 133 -2.66 -2.83 -12.54
CA LEU A 133 -2.88 -3.92 -13.51
C LEU A 133 -2.67 -5.29 -12.86
N ALA A 134 -1.59 -5.43 -12.10
CA ALA A 134 -1.27 -6.67 -11.42
C ALA A 134 -2.37 -7.09 -10.41
N CYS A 135 -3.00 -6.14 -9.73
CA CYS A 135 -4.13 -6.41 -8.82
C CYS A 135 -5.37 -6.97 -9.50
N CYS A 136 -5.55 -6.72 -10.80
CA CYS A 136 -6.72 -7.17 -11.54
C CYS A 136 -6.53 -8.63 -11.96
N HIS A 137 -7.33 -9.53 -11.41
CA HIS A 137 -7.29 -10.96 -11.76
C HIS A 137 -8.65 -11.51 -12.20
N GLN A 138 -9.72 -10.74 -12.04
CA GLN A 138 -11.06 -11.08 -12.50
C GLN A 138 -11.73 -9.86 -13.12
N PRO A 139 -12.52 -10.03 -14.20
CA PRO A 139 -13.32 -8.97 -14.77
C PRO A 139 -14.33 -8.44 -13.74
N CYS A 140 -14.34 -7.11 -13.57
CA CYS A 140 -15.40 -6.43 -12.84
C CYS A 140 -16.61 -6.17 -13.75
N THR A 141 -17.75 -5.83 -13.16
CA THR A 141 -19.00 -5.57 -13.91
C THR A 141 -18.92 -4.31 -14.76
N ASP A 142 -18.13 -3.32 -14.31
CA ASP A 142 -18.00 -2.02 -14.95
C ASP A 142 -16.79 -1.97 -15.89
N ASN A 143 -16.89 -1.18 -16.96
CA ASN A 143 -15.78 -1.02 -17.91
C ASN A 143 -14.66 -0.13 -17.38
N ALA A 144 -14.93 0.69 -16.36
CA ALA A 144 -13.94 1.54 -15.71
C ALA A 144 -13.62 0.99 -14.31
N LEU A 145 -12.34 0.95 -14.01
CA LEU A 145 -11.83 0.52 -12.71
C LEU A 145 -10.97 1.62 -12.12
N LEU A 146 -11.05 1.79 -10.82
CA LEU A 146 -10.09 2.58 -10.06
C LEU A 146 -9.33 1.63 -9.14
N HIS A 147 -8.04 1.84 -9.01
CA HIS A 147 -7.22 1.20 -7.98
C HIS A 147 -6.73 2.26 -7.03
N LEU A 148 -7.04 2.11 -5.75
CA LEU A 148 -6.62 3.04 -4.71
C LEU A 148 -5.71 2.33 -3.72
N ASP A 149 -4.50 2.85 -3.56
CA ASP A 149 -3.49 2.28 -2.68
C ASP A 149 -2.91 3.31 -1.72
N LEU A 150 -2.67 2.86 -0.47
CA LEU A 150 -2.12 3.67 0.60
C LEU A 150 -0.65 3.30 0.81
N HIS A 151 0.20 4.27 0.55
CA HIS A 151 1.63 4.23 0.79
C HIS A 151 2.00 4.90 2.12
N LEU A 152 3.28 4.85 2.52
CA LEU A 152 3.73 5.51 3.76
C LEU A 152 3.43 7.01 3.75
N HIS A 153 3.74 7.69 2.64
CA HIS A 153 3.69 9.13 2.54
C HIS A 153 2.63 9.67 1.58
N ARG A 154 2.01 8.81 0.80
CA ARG A 154 1.04 9.23 -0.23
C ARG A 154 -0.10 8.25 -0.41
N LEU A 155 -1.14 8.72 -1.02
CA LEU A 155 -2.21 7.92 -1.59
C LEU A 155 -2.04 7.91 -3.11
N VAL A 156 -2.11 6.74 -3.74
CA VAL A 156 -1.99 6.57 -5.19
C VAL A 156 -3.33 6.08 -5.74
N LEU A 157 -3.85 6.77 -6.76
CA LEU A 157 -5.03 6.36 -7.49
C LEU A 157 -4.66 6.12 -8.94
N THR A 158 -4.99 4.94 -9.45
CA THR A 158 -4.76 4.54 -10.84
C THR A 158 -6.09 4.26 -11.50
N VAL A 159 -6.28 4.82 -12.71
CA VAL A 159 -7.47 4.61 -13.53
C VAL A 159 -7.15 3.54 -14.57
N LEU A 160 -8.01 2.53 -14.64
CA LEU A 160 -7.91 1.44 -15.59
C LEU A 160 -9.17 1.35 -16.44
N GLU A 161 -9.01 0.94 -17.68
CA GLU A 161 -10.10 0.56 -18.57
C GLU A 161 -9.99 -0.91 -18.97
N GLN A 162 -11.12 -1.61 -18.90
CA GLN A 162 -11.22 -3.00 -19.32
C GLN A 162 -12.08 -3.14 -20.59
N GLY A 163 -11.55 -3.94 -21.53
CA GLY A 163 -12.19 -4.28 -22.78
C GLY A 163 -11.64 -5.63 -23.26
N THR A 164 -11.16 -5.71 -24.50
CA THR A 164 -10.34 -6.85 -24.98
C THR A 164 -8.95 -6.86 -24.33
N ARG A 165 -8.53 -5.70 -23.84
CA ARG A 165 -7.34 -5.49 -23.02
C ARG A 165 -7.72 -4.72 -21.77
N LEU A 166 -7.00 -4.99 -20.69
CA LEU A 166 -6.98 -4.15 -19.50
C LEU A 166 -5.80 -3.20 -19.63
N HIS A 167 -6.01 -1.90 -19.52
CA HIS A 167 -4.94 -0.91 -19.67
C HIS A 167 -5.07 0.24 -18.67
N ARG A 168 -3.92 0.76 -18.27
CA ARG A 168 -3.82 1.96 -17.43
C ARG A 168 -3.99 3.20 -18.30
N THR A 169 -4.95 4.06 -17.94
CA THR A 169 -5.19 5.33 -18.63
C THR A 169 -4.57 6.50 -17.91
N ALA A 170 -4.57 6.49 -16.57
CA ALA A 170 -3.98 7.54 -15.76
C ALA A 170 -3.50 7.01 -14.41
N ALA A 171 -2.54 7.71 -13.80
CA ALA A 171 -2.16 7.54 -12.40
C ALA A 171 -1.94 8.91 -11.78
N THR A 172 -2.43 9.11 -10.58
CA THR A 172 -2.27 10.33 -9.79
C THR A 172 -1.95 9.98 -8.34
N SER A 173 -1.34 10.90 -7.62
CA SER A 173 -1.07 10.72 -6.20
C SER A 173 -1.24 12.02 -5.43
N THR A 174 -1.43 11.89 -4.12
CA THR A 174 -1.46 13.03 -3.19
C THR A 174 -0.69 12.69 -1.93
N GLU A 175 0.14 13.60 -1.46
CA GLU A 175 0.82 13.52 -0.17
C GLU A 175 -0.06 14.04 0.99
N ALA A 176 -1.26 14.54 0.69
CA ALA A 176 -2.18 15.01 1.72
C ALA A 176 -2.69 13.89 2.64
N VAL A 177 -2.56 12.61 2.23
CA VAL A 177 -2.87 11.42 3.01
C VAL A 177 -1.79 10.37 2.76
N GLY A 178 -1.22 9.85 3.85
CA GLY A 178 -0.30 8.73 3.87
C GLY A 178 -0.50 7.91 5.15
N LEU A 179 0.03 6.70 5.19
CA LEU A 179 -0.11 5.81 6.35
C LEU A 179 0.50 6.44 7.61
N ILE A 180 1.66 7.11 7.46
CA ILE A 180 2.35 7.77 8.58
C ILE A 180 1.50 8.89 9.15
N SER A 181 0.93 9.77 8.32
CA SER A 181 0.10 10.89 8.80
C SER A 181 -1.16 10.41 9.52
N LEU A 182 -1.77 9.32 9.06
CA LEU A 182 -2.89 8.67 9.75
C LEU A 182 -2.46 8.10 11.10
N TYR A 183 -1.33 7.38 11.14
CA TYR A 183 -0.81 6.81 12.38
C TYR A 183 -0.48 7.91 13.40
N GLU A 184 0.17 8.99 12.99
CA GLU A 184 0.46 10.13 13.86
C GLU A 184 -0.81 10.78 14.43
N THR A 185 -1.88 10.87 13.61
CA THR A 185 -3.18 11.37 14.07
C THR A 185 -3.74 10.49 15.20
N TRP A 186 -3.73 9.18 15.04
CA TRP A 186 -4.23 8.26 16.06
C TRP A 186 -3.32 8.15 17.27
N ILE A 187 -2.01 8.21 17.09
CA ILE A 187 -1.04 8.24 18.20
C ILE A 187 -1.27 9.49 19.08
N LYS A 188 -1.50 10.67 18.47
CA LYS A 188 -1.85 11.89 19.22
C LYS A 188 -3.19 11.75 19.95
N LEU A 189 -4.20 11.13 19.32
CA LEU A 189 -5.49 10.86 19.96
C LEU A 189 -5.30 9.99 21.22
N VAL A 190 -4.62 8.85 21.07
CA VAL A 190 -4.39 7.88 22.15
C VAL A 190 -3.53 8.49 23.25
N GLY A 191 -2.42 9.15 22.91
CA GLY A 191 -1.55 9.83 23.86
C GLY A 191 -2.30 10.91 24.65
N GLY A 192 -3.09 11.74 23.97
CA GLY A 192 -3.93 12.76 24.61
C GLY A 192 -4.98 12.15 25.56
N GLN A 193 -5.50 10.96 25.26
CA GLN A 193 -6.43 10.25 26.12
C GLN A 193 -5.73 9.73 27.39
N PHE A 194 -4.53 9.12 27.26
CA PHE A 194 -3.72 8.72 28.42
C PHE A 194 -3.42 9.89 29.37
N VAL A 195 -3.04 11.06 28.81
CA VAL A 195 -2.79 12.26 29.62
C VAL A 195 -4.04 12.69 30.40
N ARG A 196 -5.22 12.71 29.76
CA ARG A 196 -6.46 13.14 30.40
C ARG A 196 -6.93 12.19 31.50
N GLU A 197 -6.87 10.87 31.23
CA GLU A 197 -7.48 9.87 32.11
C GLU A 197 -6.53 9.36 33.21
N SER A 198 -5.23 9.26 32.91
CA SER A 198 -4.27 8.62 33.79
C SER A 198 -3.06 9.49 34.18
N ARG A 199 -2.97 10.74 33.68
CA ARG A 199 -1.83 11.63 33.89
C ARG A 199 -0.50 11.06 33.39
N PHE A 200 -0.54 10.06 32.52
CA PHE A 200 0.63 9.47 31.87
C PHE A 200 0.74 10.01 30.45
N ASP A 201 1.92 10.53 30.09
CA ASP A 201 2.22 10.96 28.71
C ASP A 201 3.15 9.95 28.03
N PRO A 202 2.60 9.03 27.21
CA PRO A 202 3.41 8.06 26.49
C PRO A 202 4.25 8.66 25.37
N LEU A 203 3.99 9.90 24.94
CA LEU A 203 4.73 10.59 23.88
C LEU A 203 5.95 11.37 24.40
N HIS A 204 6.14 11.41 25.73
CA HIS A 204 7.28 12.10 26.34
C HIS A 204 8.61 11.40 26.09
N ARG A 205 8.61 10.09 25.80
CA ARG A 205 9.81 9.27 25.57
C ARG A 205 9.70 8.48 24.28
N GLY A 206 10.80 8.45 23.53
CA GLY A 206 10.87 7.74 22.24
C GLY A 206 10.52 6.25 22.35
N GLU A 207 10.90 5.58 23.46
CA GLU A 207 10.62 4.15 23.67
C GLU A 207 9.12 3.88 23.82
N THR A 208 8.41 4.71 24.61
CA THR A 208 6.96 4.56 24.80
C THR A 208 6.19 5.01 23.56
N GLU A 209 6.65 6.03 22.86
CA GLU A 209 6.09 6.42 21.56
C GLU A 209 6.27 5.30 20.53
N GLN A 210 7.46 4.66 20.48
CA GLN A 210 7.70 3.51 19.59
C GLN A 210 6.78 2.34 19.94
N GLU A 211 6.62 2.01 21.21
CA GLU A 211 5.69 0.95 21.64
C GLU A 211 4.25 1.23 21.17
N MET A 212 3.78 2.49 21.26
CA MET A 212 2.46 2.86 20.74
C MET A 212 2.37 2.62 19.23
N HIS A 213 3.38 3.04 18.46
CA HIS A 213 3.43 2.82 17.02
C HIS A 213 3.44 1.35 16.65
N ASP A 214 4.13 0.52 17.42
CA ASP A 214 4.20 -0.94 17.17
C ASP A 214 2.87 -1.63 17.47
N ARG A 215 2.12 -1.14 18.44
CA ARG A 215 0.84 -1.72 18.88
C ARG A 215 -0.39 -1.14 18.18
N LEU A 216 -0.27 0.06 17.58
CA LEU A 216 -1.38 0.74 16.92
C LEU A 216 -2.09 -0.15 15.87
N PRO A 217 -1.41 -0.88 14.97
CA PRO A 217 -2.09 -1.74 14.00
C PRO A 217 -2.99 -2.80 14.65
N ILE A 218 -2.59 -3.33 15.81
CA ILE A 218 -3.37 -4.32 16.57
C ILE A 218 -4.65 -3.69 17.13
N TRP A 219 -4.53 -2.47 17.67
CA TRP A 219 -5.69 -1.74 18.19
C TRP A 219 -6.68 -1.37 17.08
N LEU A 220 -6.16 -0.92 15.94
CA LEU A 220 -6.99 -0.60 14.78
C LEU A 220 -7.71 -1.83 14.23
N GLU A 221 -7.06 -2.99 14.19
CA GLU A 221 -7.68 -4.24 13.75
C GLU A 221 -8.81 -4.67 14.70
N SER A 222 -8.60 -4.58 16.02
CA SER A 222 -9.65 -4.81 17.02
C SER A 222 -10.86 -3.90 16.78
N LEU A 223 -10.63 -2.61 16.54
CA LEU A 223 -11.67 -1.60 16.32
C LEU A 223 -12.41 -1.73 14.97
N ARG A 224 -11.97 -2.58 14.06
CA ARG A 224 -12.74 -2.90 12.85
C ARG A 224 -14.01 -3.68 13.18
N GLN A 225 -13.96 -4.53 14.20
CA GLN A 225 -15.04 -5.44 14.59
C GLN A 225 -15.75 -5.01 15.88
N GLN A 226 -15.08 -4.25 16.75
CA GLN A 226 -15.56 -3.86 18.08
C GLN A 226 -15.79 -2.35 18.16
N SER A 227 -16.71 -1.94 19.02
CA SER A 227 -16.98 -0.53 19.31
C SER A 227 -15.91 0.14 20.18
N GLY A 228 -15.08 -0.63 20.86
CA GLY A 228 -13.99 -0.16 21.71
C GLY A 228 -12.95 -1.23 21.96
N THR A 229 -11.76 -0.82 22.36
CA THR A 229 -10.67 -1.73 22.74
C THR A 229 -9.89 -1.14 23.91
N ARG A 230 -9.50 -2.01 24.85
CA ARG A 230 -8.64 -1.62 25.97
C ARG A 230 -7.20 -1.50 25.52
N VAL A 231 -6.62 -0.34 25.77
CA VAL A 231 -5.23 -0.01 25.47
C VAL A 231 -4.46 0.15 26.76
N GLU A 232 -3.39 -0.60 26.92
CA GLU A 232 -2.53 -0.58 28.10
C GLU A 232 -1.10 -0.21 27.72
N MET A 233 -0.49 0.68 28.51
CA MET A 233 0.89 1.09 28.38
C MET A 233 1.59 1.01 29.73
N ARG A 234 2.87 0.66 29.73
CA ARG A 234 3.69 0.61 30.94
C ARG A 234 4.59 1.84 31.03
N ALA A 235 4.47 2.59 32.11
CA ALA A 235 5.37 3.69 32.41
C ALA A 235 6.74 3.18 32.88
N SER A 236 7.76 4.06 32.84
CA SER A 236 9.12 3.74 33.26
C SER A 236 9.27 3.34 34.74
N ASP A 237 8.32 3.77 35.59
CA ASP A 237 8.24 3.38 37.00
C ASP A 237 7.58 2.00 37.23
N GLY A 238 7.24 1.30 36.12
CA GLY A 238 6.61 -0.01 36.14
C GLY A 238 5.09 -0.01 36.24
N ARG A 239 4.45 1.15 36.50
CA ARG A 239 2.98 1.25 36.56
C ARG A 239 2.37 0.99 35.19
N VAL A 240 1.24 0.29 35.19
CA VAL A 240 0.43 0.06 33.99
C VAL A 240 -0.73 1.06 33.99
N HIS A 241 -0.82 1.82 32.91
CA HIS A 241 -1.92 2.72 32.63
C HIS A 241 -2.81 2.11 31.56
N ALA A 242 -4.12 2.25 31.68
CA ALA A 242 -5.09 1.71 30.75
C ALA A 242 -6.14 2.76 30.40
N ILE A 243 -6.60 2.74 29.16
CA ILE A 243 -7.71 3.54 28.66
C ILE A 243 -8.63 2.68 27.79
N GLU A 244 -9.87 3.10 27.60
CA GLU A 244 -10.80 2.50 26.66
C GLU A 244 -10.83 3.35 25.36
N LEU A 245 -10.24 2.85 24.29
CA LEU A 245 -10.20 3.52 22.97
C LEU A 245 -11.49 3.19 22.20
N ALA A 246 -12.33 4.19 22.00
CA ALA A 246 -13.58 4.03 21.25
C ALA A 246 -13.32 4.07 19.73
N ARG A 247 -14.00 3.17 18.99
CA ARG A 247 -13.97 3.14 17.51
C ARG A 247 -14.38 4.47 16.90
N ASP A 248 -15.45 5.08 17.40
CA ASP A 248 -15.98 6.33 16.86
C ASP A 248 -14.98 7.50 17.01
N ALA A 249 -14.21 7.52 18.12
CA ALA A 249 -13.14 8.50 18.29
C ALA A 249 -12.01 8.34 17.27
N VAL A 250 -11.63 7.09 16.97
CA VAL A 250 -10.62 6.76 15.95
C VAL A 250 -11.10 7.14 14.55
N VAL A 251 -12.35 6.84 14.22
CA VAL A 251 -12.96 7.20 12.93
C VAL A 251 -13.08 8.72 12.79
N ALA A 252 -13.54 9.41 13.83
CA ALA A 252 -13.67 10.88 13.84
C ALA A 252 -12.31 11.57 13.67
N ALA A 253 -11.25 11.08 14.34
CA ALA A 253 -9.90 11.62 14.22
C ALA A 253 -9.35 11.53 12.78
N ALA A 254 -9.70 10.47 12.04
CA ALA A 254 -9.33 10.30 10.63
C ALA A 254 -10.29 10.98 9.63
N GLY A 255 -11.34 11.65 10.11
CA GLY A 255 -12.42 12.18 9.29
C GLY A 255 -11.94 13.06 8.14
N GLU A 256 -11.03 14.01 8.39
CA GLU A 256 -10.49 14.87 7.35
C GLU A 256 -9.71 14.08 6.27
N ALA A 257 -8.91 13.10 6.70
CA ALA A 257 -8.18 12.23 5.76
C ALA A 257 -9.16 11.42 4.90
N TYR A 258 -10.23 10.88 5.50
CA TYR A 258 -11.24 10.12 4.76
C TYR A 258 -12.04 10.99 3.78
N GLU A 259 -12.30 12.26 4.11
CA GLU A 259 -12.90 13.22 3.18
C GLU A 259 -11.97 13.52 1.99
N ARG A 260 -10.67 13.64 2.22
CA ARG A 260 -9.67 13.82 1.16
C ARG A 260 -9.59 12.59 0.25
N ILE A 261 -9.63 11.38 0.83
CA ILE A 261 -9.68 10.12 0.07
C ILE A 261 -10.95 10.07 -0.80
N ALA A 262 -12.12 10.34 -0.22
CA ALA A 262 -13.40 10.33 -0.93
C ALA A 262 -13.42 11.35 -2.06
N ARG A 263 -12.85 12.53 -1.85
CA ARG A 263 -12.72 13.59 -2.84
C ARG A 263 -11.84 13.18 -4.01
N LEU A 264 -10.64 12.62 -3.73
CA LEU A 264 -9.76 12.12 -4.77
C LEU A 264 -10.44 11.07 -5.66
N VAL A 265 -11.19 10.13 -5.05
CA VAL A 265 -11.96 9.12 -5.79
C VAL A 265 -13.04 9.78 -6.64
N THR A 266 -13.78 10.74 -6.09
CA THR A 266 -14.87 11.44 -6.77
C THR A 266 -14.37 12.25 -7.97
N ASP A 267 -13.26 12.97 -7.81
CA ASP A 267 -12.69 13.84 -8.83
C ASP A 267 -12.03 13.04 -9.98
N SER A 268 -11.54 11.83 -9.68
CA SER A 268 -10.82 10.99 -10.65
C SER A 268 -11.72 10.01 -11.40
N ARG A 269 -12.96 9.77 -10.93
CA ARG A 269 -13.85 8.78 -11.54
C ARG A 269 -14.54 9.33 -12.80
N PRO A 270 -14.76 8.50 -13.83
CA PRO A 270 -15.63 8.86 -14.95
C PRO A 270 -17.09 8.99 -14.49
N ARG A 271 -17.91 9.71 -15.26
CA ARG A 271 -19.36 9.89 -15.00
C ARG A 271 -20.17 8.65 -15.38
N ARG A 272 -19.80 7.51 -14.86
CA ARG A 272 -20.45 6.20 -15.05
C ARG A 272 -20.13 5.32 -13.82
N PRO A 273 -20.86 4.24 -13.57
CA PRO A 273 -20.52 3.29 -12.52
C PRO A 273 -19.09 2.80 -12.64
N VAL A 274 -18.39 2.67 -11.50
CA VAL A 274 -17.01 2.22 -11.43
C VAL A 274 -16.82 1.20 -10.32
N SER A 275 -15.94 0.23 -10.56
CA SER A 275 -15.42 -0.65 -9.51
C SER A 275 -14.13 -0.07 -8.94
N LEU A 276 -14.08 0.10 -7.62
CA LEU A 276 -12.91 0.56 -6.88
C LEU A 276 -12.18 -0.64 -6.25
N LEU A 277 -11.04 -0.99 -6.82
CA LEU A 277 -10.10 -1.94 -6.23
C LEU A 277 -9.41 -1.23 -5.05
N LEU A 278 -9.76 -1.62 -3.84
CA LEU A 278 -9.28 -0.96 -2.62
C LEU A 278 -8.20 -1.81 -1.96
N SER A 279 -7.00 -1.24 -1.78
CA SER A 279 -5.89 -1.96 -1.16
C SER A 279 -6.22 -2.43 0.25
N HIS A 280 -5.63 -3.55 0.65
CA HIS A 280 -5.85 -4.14 1.98
C HIS A 280 -5.53 -3.16 3.12
N ARG A 281 -4.55 -2.25 2.94
CA ARG A 281 -4.21 -1.23 3.93
C ARG A 281 -5.36 -0.26 4.16
N LEU A 282 -6.03 0.20 3.11
CA LEU A 282 -7.22 1.04 3.23
C LEU A 282 -8.41 0.26 3.80
N CYS A 283 -8.56 -1.02 3.42
CA CYS A 283 -9.59 -1.90 4.00
C CYS A 283 -9.38 -2.15 5.50
N ALA A 284 -8.13 -2.11 5.98
CA ALA A 284 -7.79 -2.28 7.38
C ALA A 284 -8.09 -1.06 8.26
N LEU A 285 -8.32 0.13 7.68
CA LEU A 285 -8.58 1.35 8.43
C LEU A 285 -10.03 1.39 8.95
N PRO A 286 -10.27 1.58 10.26
CA PRO A 286 -11.61 1.68 10.81
C PRO A 286 -12.42 2.80 10.15
N GLY A 287 -13.60 2.48 9.62
CA GLY A 287 -14.52 3.45 9.00
C GLY A 287 -14.22 3.84 7.54
N CYS A 288 -13.04 3.54 7.00
CA CYS A 288 -12.66 3.95 5.64
C CYS A 288 -13.60 3.34 4.58
N MET A 289 -13.81 2.02 4.62
CA MET A 289 -14.72 1.34 3.68
C MET A 289 -16.16 1.87 3.76
N GLN A 290 -16.65 2.17 4.97
CA GLN A 290 -18.00 2.73 5.17
C GLN A 290 -18.12 4.12 4.55
N ARG A 291 -17.08 4.97 4.73
CA ARG A 291 -17.05 6.31 4.13
C ARG A 291 -17.06 6.27 2.59
N LEU A 292 -16.27 5.39 2.01
CA LEU A 292 -16.21 5.20 0.55
C LEU A 292 -17.48 4.54 0.00
N GLY A 293 -18.05 3.57 0.72
CA GLY A 293 -19.30 2.90 0.34
C GLY A 293 -20.53 3.83 0.30
N GLY A 294 -20.46 5.01 0.91
CA GLY A 294 -21.47 6.06 0.79
C GLY A 294 -21.41 6.85 -0.52
N LEU A 295 -20.41 6.64 -1.38
CA LEU A 295 -20.32 7.31 -2.68
C LEU A 295 -21.24 6.60 -3.69
N ALA A 296 -22.09 7.38 -4.40
CA ALA A 296 -22.98 6.82 -5.40
C ALA A 296 -22.19 6.21 -6.58
N ASP A 297 -22.77 5.20 -7.25
CA ASP A 297 -22.19 4.54 -8.44
C ASP A 297 -20.77 3.99 -8.24
N LEU A 298 -20.43 3.57 -7.02
CA LEU A 298 -19.13 3.01 -6.67
C LEU A 298 -19.29 1.61 -6.05
N GLN A 299 -18.75 0.59 -6.73
CA GLN A 299 -18.65 -0.76 -6.19
C GLN A 299 -17.24 -0.96 -5.60
N ILE A 300 -17.14 -1.16 -4.29
CA ILE A 300 -15.85 -1.44 -3.66
C ILE A 300 -15.52 -2.94 -3.83
N VAL A 301 -14.31 -3.19 -4.32
CA VAL A 301 -13.70 -4.52 -4.43
C VAL A 301 -12.47 -4.56 -3.51
N PRO A 302 -12.60 -5.13 -2.30
CA PRO A 302 -11.47 -5.20 -1.37
C PRO A 302 -10.40 -6.15 -1.88
N LEU A 303 -9.14 -5.72 -1.83
CA LEU A 303 -7.98 -6.51 -2.20
C LEU A 303 -7.36 -7.17 -0.96
N ALA A 304 -6.95 -8.43 -1.12
CA ALA A 304 -6.21 -9.15 -0.09
C ALA A 304 -4.76 -8.63 0.05
N PRO A 305 -4.09 -8.86 1.19
CA PRO A 305 -2.65 -8.64 1.31
C PRO A 305 -1.87 -9.28 0.16
N GLY A 306 -0.91 -8.56 -0.40
CA GLY A 306 -0.07 -9.06 -1.49
C GLY A 306 -0.77 -9.23 -2.85
N ALA A 307 -1.99 -8.72 -3.03
CA ALA A 307 -2.79 -8.90 -4.26
C ALA A 307 -2.01 -8.56 -5.54
N ALA A 308 -1.20 -7.50 -5.53
CA ALA A 308 -0.39 -7.11 -6.69
C ALA A 308 0.75 -8.10 -6.98
N ALA A 309 1.48 -8.56 -5.97
CA ALA A 309 2.55 -9.54 -6.15
C ALA A 309 2.00 -10.88 -6.65
N LEU A 310 0.95 -11.40 -5.99
CA LEU A 310 0.30 -12.63 -6.40
C LEU A 310 -0.38 -12.51 -7.78
N GLY A 311 -0.93 -11.34 -8.09
CA GLY A 311 -1.53 -11.05 -9.39
C GLY A 311 -0.48 -11.02 -10.50
N ALA A 312 0.70 -10.42 -10.27
CA ALA A 312 1.80 -10.46 -11.22
C ALA A 312 2.23 -11.90 -11.56
N LEU A 313 2.28 -12.79 -10.55
CA LEU A 313 2.58 -14.20 -10.77
C LEU A 313 1.49 -14.91 -11.61
N ARG A 314 0.22 -14.56 -11.45
CA ARG A 314 -0.87 -15.08 -12.30
C ARG A 314 -0.76 -14.64 -13.75
N HIS A 315 -0.22 -13.42 -13.99
CA HIS A 315 0.03 -12.88 -15.32
C HIS A 315 1.45 -13.19 -15.85
N ALA A 316 2.22 -14.03 -15.16
CA ALA A 316 3.64 -14.28 -15.43
C ALA A 316 3.91 -14.67 -16.89
N ALA A 317 3.12 -15.57 -17.49
CA ALA A 317 3.31 -16.01 -18.87
C ALA A 317 3.30 -14.84 -19.88
N HIS A 318 2.49 -13.82 -19.61
CA HIS A 318 2.46 -12.61 -20.46
C HIS A 318 3.59 -11.65 -20.09
N LEU A 319 3.83 -11.44 -18.79
CA LEU A 319 4.81 -10.46 -18.31
C LEU A 319 6.27 -10.85 -18.64
N THR A 320 6.53 -12.15 -18.77
CA THR A 320 7.87 -12.67 -19.10
C THR A 320 8.09 -12.91 -20.60
N SER A 321 7.08 -12.70 -21.44
CA SER A 321 7.19 -12.90 -22.90
C SER A 321 7.75 -11.70 -23.64
N GLY A 322 7.80 -10.54 -23.02
CA GLY A 322 8.32 -9.28 -23.55
C GLY A 322 9.70 -8.89 -23.01
N PRO A 323 10.22 -7.73 -23.41
CA PRO A 323 11.46 -7.20 -22.87
C PRO A 323 11.34 -6.97 -21.35
N PRO A 324 12.25 -7.52 -20.54
CA PRO A 324 12.12 -7.48 -19.07
C PRO A 324 12.29 -6.08 -18.46
N ASN A 325 12.84 -5.13 -19.22
CA ASN A 325 13.08 -3.73 -18.81
C ASN A 325 11.96 -2.77 -19.25
N THR A 326 10.89 -3.28 -19.86
CA THR A 326 9.76 -2.45 -20.30
C THR A 326 8.59 -2.58 -19.34
N LEU A 327 8.10 -1.44 -18.84
CA LEU A 327 6.93 -1.42 -17.96
C LEU A 327 5.67 -1.82 -18.72
N THR A 328 5.04 -2.91 -18.28
CA THR A 328 3.76 -3.37 -18.83
C THR A 328 2.62 -2.51 -18.29
N LEU A 329 1.96 -1.79 -19.19
CA LEU A 329 0.82 -0.91 -18.92
C LEU A 329 -0.50 -1.45 -19.51
N SER A 330 -0.48 -2.64 -20.11
CA SER A 330 -1.66 -3.27 -20.69
C SER A 330 -1.51 -4.79 -20.69
N LEU A 331 -2.58 -5.48 -20.27
CA LEU A 331 -2.66 -6.94 -20.24
C LEU A 331 -3.76 -7.45 -21.18
N PRO A 332 -3.61 -8.64 -21.80
CA PRO A 332 -4.73 -9.32 -22.44
C PRO A 332 -5.85 -9.55 -21.42
N TRP A 333 -7.08 -9.25 -21.83
CA TRP A 333 -8.22 -9.28 -20.91
C TRP A 333 -9.47 -9.85 -21.61
N ARG A 334 -10.24 -10.63 -20.88
CA ARG A 334 -11.57 -11.05 -21.34
C ARG A 334 -12.60 -10.39 -20.42
N ALA A 335 -13.13 -9.26 -20.83
CA ALA A 335 -14.25 -8.64 -20.12
C ALA A 335 -15.42 -9.63 -20.03
N LYS A 336 -16.12 -9.68 -18.89
CA LYS A 336 -17.43 -10.34 -18.84
C LYS A 336 -18.35 -9.62 -19.83
N PRO A 337 -19.12 -10.34 -20.68
CA PRO A 337 -20.14 -9.67 -21.49
C PRO A 337 -21.07 -8.92 -20.55
N ALA A 338 -21.36 -7.65 -20.87
CA ALA A 338 -22.34 -6.87 -20.14
C ALA A 338 -23.64 -7.68 -20.07
N LEU A 339 -24.20 -7.84 -18.88
CA LEU A 339 -25.53 -8.41 -18.72
C LEU A 339 -26.48 -7.62 -19.61
N ARG A 340 -27.05 -8.23 -20.65
CA ARG A 340 -28.10 -7.60 -21.43
C ARG A 340 -29.21 -7.20 -20.46
N PRO A 341 -29.69 -5.96 -20.51
CA PRO A 341 -30.89 -5.60 -19.73
C PRO A 341 -31.99 -6.60 -20.08
N PRO A 342 -32.82 -7.02 -19.12
CA PRO A 342 -33.93 -7.91 -19.39
C PRO A 342 -34.79 -7.30 -20.52
N PRO A 343 -35.29 -8.12 -21.45
CA PRO A 343 -36.15 -7.63 -22.53
C PRO A 343 -37.32 -6.88 -21.90
N GLY A 344 -37.55 -5.66 -22.37
CA GLY A 344 -38.67 -4.83 -21.92
C GLY A 344 -39.98 -5.60 -22.10
N PRO A 345 -41.04 -5.26 -21.32
CA PRO A 345 -42.31 -5.91 -21.45
C PRO A 345 -42.81 -5.78 -22.89
N PRO A 346 -43.46 -6.84 -23.43
CA PRO A 346 -43.95 -6.82 -24.79
C PRO A 346 -44.97 -5.66 -24.96
N PRO A 347 -45.03 -5.02 -26.13
CA PRO A 347 -45.96 -3.95 -26.37
C PRO A 347 -47.40 -4.39 -26.13
N GLN A 348 -48.11 -3.68 -25.27
CA GLN A 348 -49.52 -3.93 -25.03
C GLN A 348 -50.26 -3.71 -26.35
N ARG A 349 -50.95 -4.77 -26.82
CA ARG A 349 -51.90 -4.65 -27.97
C ARG A 349 -53.02 -3.70 -27.53
N VAL A 350 -53.08 -2.54 -28.15
CA VAL A 350 -54.25 -1.67 -28.07
C VAL A 350 -55.34 -2.37 -28.89
N ASN A 351 -56.35 -2.90 -28.21
CA ASN A 351 -57.57 -3.37 -28.88
C ASN A 351 -58.35 -2.09 -29.27
N GLU A 352 -58.39 -1.81 -30.56
CA GLU A 352 -59.37 -0.88 -31.14
C GLU A 352 -60.70 -1.57 -31.15
N THR A 353 -61.69 -1.01 -30.42
CA THR A 353 -63.13 -1.21 -30.60
C THR A 353 -63.75 0.02 -31.14
#